data_672710233ddbf6d2caa3a8d5cd89289e
#
_entry.id   672710233ddbf6d2caa3a8d5cd89289e
#
_cell.length_a   1.000
_cell.length_b   1.000
_cell.length_c   1.000
_cell.angle_alpha   90.00
_cell.angle_beta   90.00
_cell.angle_gamma   90.00
#
_symmetry.space_group_name_H-M   'P 1'
#
loop_
_entity.id
_entity.type
_entity.pdbx_description
1 polymer ?
#
loop_
_entity_poly.entity_id
_entity_poly.type
_entity_poly.pdbx_seq_one_letter_code
_entity_poly.pdbx_strand_id
1 'polypeptide(L)'
;MPLIKGLKHAKSSWVSKSQVYDKPWGFERQWAAHGPVGGKILHIKAGNRPRLKYNTLKDECLLVLNGTIRVQFGTESTLVDPVQHPFQYAELRHGECLNIQSGCPYRITAEEDAQVVEISETKYNSQTIRIEDDYGRE
;
A
#
# COMPACT_ATOMS: atom_id res chain seq x y z
N MET A 1 11.35 -27.22 21.21
CA MET A 1 12.51 -26.36 20.96
C MET A 1 12.97 -25.68 22.25
N PRO A 2 14.22 -25.76 22.58
CA PRO A 2 14.68 -25.13 23.79
C PRO A 2 14.63 -23.60 23.68
N LEU A 3 14.32 -22.94 24.81
CA LEU A 3 14.41 -21.51 24.91
C LEU A 3 15.88 -21.09 24.88
N ILE A 4 16.15 -19.95 24.29
CA ILE A 4 17.48 -19.36 24.34
C ILE A 4 17.72 -18.85 25.76
N LYS A 5 18.75 -19.36 26.40
CA LYS A 5 19.09 -18.94 27.77
C LYS A 5 19.42 -17.45 27.81
N GLY A 6 18.94 -16.78 28.85
CA GLY A 6 19.20 -15.37 29.08
C GLY A 6 18.23 -14.41 28.39
N LEU A 7 17.27 -14.91 27.60
CA LEU A 7 16.22 -14.04 27.07
C LEU A 7 15.22 -13.70 28.16
N LYS A 8 15.00 -12.39 28.37
CA LYS A 8 13.97 -11.92 29.27
C LYS A 8 12.57 -12.15 28.73
N HIS A 9 12.42 -12.15 27.40
CA HIS A 9 11.16 -12.32 26.73
C HIS A 9 11.30 -13.36 25.62
N ALA A 10 10.56 -14.46 25.74
CA ALA A 10 10.49 -15.45 24.69
C ALA A 10 9.61 -14.89 23.56
N LYS A 11 10.03 -15.12 22.33
CA LYS A 11 9.18 -14.85 21.16
C LYS A 11 8.01 -15.82 21.15
N SER A 12 6.89 -15.39 20.64
CA SER A 12 5.65 -16.15 20.66
C SER A 12 4.89 -16.05 19.35
N SER A 13 3.80 -16.78 19.28
CA SER A 13 2.79 -16.67 18.22
C SER A 13 1.45 -16.38 18.87
N TRP A 14 0.62 -15.63 18.19
CA TRP A 14 -0.70 -15.28 18.73
C TRP A 14 -1.72 -15.10 17.62
N VAL A 15 -2.99 -15.22 18.01
CA VAL A 15 -4.12 -14.98 17.11
C VAL A 15 -4.65 -13.58 17.36
N SER A 16 -4.99 -12.88 16.29
CA SER A 16 -5.62 -11.56 16.37
C SER A 16 -6.75 -11.45 15.36
N LYS A 17 -7.52 -10.39 15.46
CA LYS A 17 -8.55 -10.05 14.48
C LYS A 17 -8.06 -8.89 13.65
N SER A 18 -8.37 -8.91 12.35
CA SER A 18 -8.13 -7.76 11.49
C SER A 18 -9.03 -6.59 11.90
N GLN A 19 -8.60 -5.38 11.56
CA GLN A 19 -9.36 -4.16 11.82
C GLN A 19 -9.74 -3.50 10.51
N VAL A 20 -10.98 -2.97 10.45
CA VAL A 20 -11.52 -2.31 9.26
C VAL A 20 -11.58 -0.82 9.50
N TYR A 21 -11.10 -0.06 8.52
CA TYR A 21 -11.12 1.40 8.52
C TYR A 21 -11.86 1.88 7.27
N ASP A 22 -12.95 2.61 7.47
CA ASP A 22 -13.71 3.19 6.37
C ASP A 22 -12.91 4.31 5.69
N LYS A 23 -13.02 4.37 4.38
CA LYS A 23 -12.35 5.36 3.53
C LYS A 23 -13.35 5.92 2.52
N PRO A 24 -13.12 7.15 2.02
CA PRO A 24 -14.02 7.72 1.00
C PRO A 24 -14.17 6.85 -0.25
N TRP A 25 -13.16 6.07 -0.57
CA TRP A 25 -13.12 5.21 -1.77
C TRP A 25 -13.55 3.76 -1.49
N GLY A 26 -13.86 3.41 -0.25
CA GLY A 26 -14.23 2.05 0.15
C GLY A 26 -13.83 1.76 1.59
N PHE A 27 -13.00 0.78 1.80
CA PHE A 27 -12.43 0.51 3.13
C PHE A 27 -11.14 -0.28 3.03
N GLU A 28 -10.35 -0.25 4.10
CA GLU A 28 -9.16 -1.10 4.21
C GLU A 28 -9.28 -2.02 5.43
N ARG A 29 -8.78 -3.24 5.26
CA ARG A 29 -8.67 -4.21 6.33
C ARG A 29 -7.20 -4.40 6.66
N GLN A 30 -6.81 -3.97 7.85
CA GLN A 30 -5.46 -4.15 8.34
C GLN A 30 -5.35 -5.50 9.05
N TRP A 31 -4.47 -6.37 8.57
CA TRP A 31 -4.34 -7.74 9.08
C TRP A 31 -2.93 -8.07 9.56
N ALA A 32 -1.94 -7.29 9.23
CA ALA A 32 -0.56 -7.47 9.67
C ALA A 32 0.01 -6.13 10.13
N ALA A 33 0.45 -6.06 11.39
CA ALA A 33 0.99 -4.83 11.97
C ALA A 33 1.86 -5.16 13.19
N HIS A 34 2.94 -5.92 12.98
CA HIS A 34 3.90 -6.17 14.07
C HIS A 34 5.31 -6.25 13.54
N GLY A 35 6.26 -5.70 14.29
CA GLY A 35 7.66 -5.67 13.90
C GLY A 35 7.83 -5.03 12.51
N PRO A 36 8.59 -5.66 11.61
CA PRO A 36 8.83 -5.12 10.27
C PRO A 36 7.71 -5.43 9.26
N VAL A 37 6.63 -6.06 9.69
CA VAL A 37 5.58 -6.57 8.81
C VAL A 37 4.36 -5.68 8.84
N GLY A 38 3.94 -5.18 7.67
CA GLY A 38 2.69 -4.45 7.49
C GLY A 38 1.89 -5.05 6.35
N GLY A 39 0.58 -5.17 6.52
CA GLY A 39 -0.29 -5.73 5.49
C GLY A 39 -1.72 -5.25 5.62
N LYS A 40 -2.33 -4.98 4.47
CA LYS A 40 -3.71 -4.54 4.36
C LYS A 40 -4.36 -5.21 3.16
N ILE A 41 -5.68 -5.23 3.16
CA ILE A 41 -6.47 -5.48 1.96
C ILE A 41 -7.28 -4.22 1.70
N LEU A 42 -7.11 -3.64 0.54
CA LEU A 42 -7.86 -2.47 0.10
C LEU A 42 -9.08 -2.94 -0.67
N HIS A 43 -10.27 -2.48 -0.25
CA HIS A 43 -11.51 -2.72 -0.97
C HIS A 43 -11.91 -1.39 -1.61
N ILE A 44 -11.72 -1.27 -2.91
CA ILE A 44 -11.92 -0.02 -3.64
C ILE A 44 -13.16 -0.16 -4.51
N LYS A 45 -14.12 0.74 -4.32
CA LYS A 45 -15.34 0.74 -5.14
C LYS A 45 -15.06 1.24 -6.55
N ALA A 46 -15.74 0.65 -7.52
CA ALA A 46 -15.64 1.04 -8.93
C ALA A 46 -15.72 2.55 -9.11
N GLY A 47 -14.84 3.08 -9.93
CA GLY A 47 -14.76 4.51 -10.23
C GLY A 47 -14.04 5.36 -9.19
N ASN A 48 -13.63 4.78 -8.08
CA ASN A 48 -12.93 5.51 -7.01
C ASN A 48 -11.42 5.26 -7.07
N ARG A 49 -10.69 6.20 -6.51
CA ARG A 49 -9.24 6.13 -6.44
C ARG A 49 -8.72 6.73 -5.15
N PRO A 50 -7.86 6.03 -4.41
CA PRO A 50 -7.09 6.62 -3.33
C PRO A 50 -6.20 7.77 -3.85
N ARG A 51 -5.49 8.40 -2.96
CA ARG A 51 -4.63 9.53 -3.31
C ARG A 51 -3.42 9.13 -4.15
N LEU A 52 -2.93 10.06 -4.96
CA LEU A 52 -1.60 9.98 -5.54
C LEU A 52 -0.61 10.35 -4.43
N LYS A 53 0.32 9.45 -4.12
CA LYS A 53 1.21 9.59 -2.97
C LYS A 53 2.55 8.90 -3.20
N TYR A 54 3.50 9.18 -2.31
CA TYR A 54 4.70 8.37 -2.14
C TYR A 54 5.04 8.24 -0.66
N ASN A 55 5.80 7.22 -0.32
CA ASN A 55 6.33 7.03 1.04
C ASN A 55 7.81 7.40 1.05
N THR A 56 8.25 8.06 2.11
CA THR A 56 9.63 8.58 2.17
C THR A 56 10.66 7.49 2.40
N LEU A 57 10.34 6.44 3.13
CA LEU A 57 11.32 5.42 3.53
C LEU A 57 10.91 3.98 3.28
N LYS A 58 9.63 3.66 3.21
CA LYS A 58 9.20 2.25 3.10
C LYS A 58 8.85 1.84 1.68
N ASP A 59 9.18 0.61 1.35
CA ASP A 59 8.76 -0.05 0.12
C ASP A 59 7.40 -0.71 0.32
N GLU A 60 6.67 -0.88 -0.77
CA GLU A 60 5.35 -1.52 -0.80
C GLU A 60 5.23 -2.45 -2.00
N CYS A 61 4.37 -3.46 -1.86
CA CYS A 61 3.95 -4.32 -2.97
C CYS A 61 2.44 -4.43 -2.96
N LEU A 62 1.84 -4.36 -4.13
CA LEU A 62 0.39 -4.49 -4.33
C LEU A 62 0.11 -5.72 -5.18
N LEU A 63 -0.89 -6.50 -4.78
CA LEU A 63 -1.35 -7.68 -5.53
C LEU A 63 -2.85 -7.56 -5.74
N VAL A 64 -3.31 -7.65 -6.99
CA VAL A 64 -4.74 -7.66 -7.28
C VAL A 64 -5.31 -9.04 -6.99
N LEU A 65 -6.29 -9.11 -6.08
CA LEU A 65 -7.04 -10.34 -5.79
C LEU A 65 -8.27 -10.47 -6.68
N ASN A 66 -9.06 -9.40 -6.78
CA ASN A 66 -10.29 -9.37 -7.54
C ASN A 66 -10.45 -8.01 -8.23
N GLY A 67 -11.18 -8.01 -9.34
CA GLY A 67 -11.47 -6.79 -10.08
C GLY A 67 -10.33 -6.35 -10.97
N THR A 68 -10.49 -5.19 -11.55
CA THR A 68 -9.53 -4.57 -12.46
C THR A 68 -9.19 -3.19 -11.93
N ILE A 69 -7.89 -2.91 -11.82
CA ILE A 69 -7.42 -1.58 -11.43
C ILE A 69 -6.53 -1.01 -12.52
N ARG A 70 -6.48 0.30 -12.55
CA ARG A 70 -5.50 1.04 -13.33
C ARG A 70 -4.53 1.68 -12.35
N VAL A 71 -3.24 1.53 -12.58
CA VAL A 71 -2.21 2.14 -11.75
C VAL A 71 -1.48 3.22 -12.53
N GLN A 72 -1.27 4.34 -11.85
CA GLN A 72 -0.39 5.43 -12.26
C GLN A 72 0.83 5.34 -11.37
N PHE A 73 2.02 5.27 -11.95
CA PHE A 73 3.24 5.10 -11.14
C PHE A 73 4.43 5.76 -11.81
N GLY A 74 5.42 6.09 -10.99
CA GLY A 74 6.64 6.73 -11.47
C GLY A 74 7.86 6.29 -10.68
N THR A 75 8.96 6.95 -10.94
CA THR A 75 10.22 6.79 -10.22
C THR A 75 10.44 8.01 -9.32
N GLU A 76 11.51 8.01 -8.53
CA GLU A 76 11.89 9.21 -7.77
C GLU A 76 12.10 10.41 -8.70
N SER A 77 12.63 10.16 -9.89
CA SER A 77 12.85 11.23 -10.89
C SER A 77 11.55 11.86 -11.38
N THR A 78 10.44 11.11 -11.35
CA THR A 78 9.13 11.63 -11.71
C THR A 78 8.67 12.74 -10.75
N LEU A 79 9.04 12.65 -9.48
CA LEU A 79 8.72 13.69 -8.48
C LEU A 79 9.48 14.98 -8.79
N VAL A 80 10.70 14.88 -9.27
CA VAL A 80 11.57 16.04 -9.55
C VAL A 80 11.18 16.69 -10.86
N ASP A 81 10.98 15.88 -11.89
CA ASP A 81 10.70 16.38 -13.24
C ASP A 81 9.74 15.42 -13.98
N PRO A 82 8.42 15.61 -13.83
CA PRO A 82 7.45 14.73 -14.48
C PRO A 82 7.37 14.92 -16.01
N VAL A 83 7.97 15.95 -16.55
CA VAL A 83 8.03 16.16 -18.00
C VAL A 83 9.10 15.27 -18.62
N GLN A 84 10.30 15.24 -18.02
CA GLN A 84 11.40 14.37 -18.47
C GLN A 84 11.20 12.92 -18.07
N HIS A 85 10.56 12.69 -16.93
CA HIS A 85 10.31 11.38 -16.35
C HIS A 85 8.81 11.23 -16.08
N PRO A 86 8.00 11.04 -17.14
CA PRO A 86 6.54 11.02 -16.99
C PRO A 86 6.04 9.80 -16.24
N PHE A 87 4.84 9.94 -15.66
CA PHE A 87 4.14 8.81 -15.09
C PHE A 87 3.87 7.75 -16.15
N GLN A 88 3.93 6.50 -15.73
CA GLN A 88 3.49 5.35 -16.51
C GLN A 88 2.14 4.88 -16.01
N TYR A 89 1.40 4.17 -16.86
CA TYR A 89 0.07 3.66 -16.56
C TYR A 89 -0.01 2.20 -16.99
N ALA A 90 -0.67 1.39 -16.17
CA ALA A 90 -0.90 0.00 -16.49
C ALA A 90 -2.26 -0.43 -15.95
N GLU A 91 -2.90 -1.38 -16.64
CA GLU A 91 -4.08 -2.06 -16.14
C GLU A 91 -3.63 -3.36 -15.47
N LEU A 92 -4.07 -3.59 -14.24
CA LEU A 92 -3.75 -4.80 -13.49
C LEU A 92 -5.02 -5.57 -13.16
N ARG A 93 -4.94 -6.89 -13.32
CA ARG A 93 -5.99 -7.85 -13.04
C ARG A 93 -5.51 -8.89 -12.04
N HIS A 94 -6.37 -9.83 -11.71
CA HIS A 94 -6.07 -10.90 -10.76
C HIS A 94 -4.68 -11.49 -10.95
N GLY A 95 -3.90 -11.51 -9.89
CA GLY A 95 -2.55 -12.09 -9.87
C GLY A 95 -1.45 -11.16 -10.34
N GLU A 96 -1.78 -9.96 -10.83
CA GLU A 96 -0.78 -8.99 -11.27
C GLU A 96 -0.40 -8.04 -10.12
N CYS A 97 0.83 -7.56 -10.13
CA CYS A 97 1.43 -6.83 -9.01
C CYS A 97 2.05 -5.52 -9.45
N LEU A 98 2.08 -4.56 -8.51
CA LEU A 98 2.88 -3.36 -8.63
C LEU A 98 3.88 -3.33 -7.47
N ASN A 99 5.15 -3.19 -7.78
CA ASN A 99 6.21 -3.09 -6.79
C ASN A 99 6.66 -1.62 -6.72
N ILE A 100 6.66 -1.05 -5.52
CA ILE A 100 6.91 0.37 -5.32
C ILE A 100 8.02 0.53 -4.30
N GLN A 101 9.16 1.08 -4.73
CA GLN A 101 10.22 1.46 -3.81
C GLN A 101 9.92 2.82 -3.20
N SER A 102 10.53 3.09 -2.06
CA SER A 102 10.38 4.37 -1.37
C SER A 102 10.72 5.54 -2.30
N GLY A 103 10.01 6.63 -2.16
CA GLY A 103 10.18 7.81 -2.99
C GLY A 103 9.47 7.76 -4.34
N CYS A 104 8.89 6.62 -4.73
CA CYS A 104 8.21 6.48 -6.01
C CYS A 104 6.71 6.77 -5.86
N PRO A 105 6.16 7.70 -6.65
CA PRO A 105 4.75 8.06 -6.56
C PRO A 105 3.87 7.03 -7.27
N TYR A 106 2.68 6.78 -6.72
CA TYR A 106 1.70 5.91 -7.38
C TYR A 106 0.27 6.23 -6.95
N ARG A 107 -0.67 5.80 -7.77
CA ARG A 107 -2.11 5.91 -7.53
C ARG A 107 -2.83 4.72 -8.15
N ILE A 108 -3.83 4.21 -7.44
CA ILE A 108 -4.71 3.15 -7.92
C ILE A 108 -6.06 3.76 -8.29
N THR A 109 -6.62 3.36 -9.42
CA THR A 109 -8.02 3.64 -9.78
C THR A 109 -8.73 2.32 -9.99
N ALA A 110 -9.85 2.09 -9.31
CA ALA A 110 -10.65 0.88 -9.53
C ALA A 110 -11.56 1.08 -10.74
N GLU A 111 -11.40 0.24 -11.75
CA GLU A 111 -12.30 0.22 -12.90
C GLU A 111 -13.54 -0.61 -12.61
N GLU A 112 -13.39 -1.60 -11.72
CA GLU A 112 -14.45 -2.41 -11.13
C GLU A 112 -14.24 -2.41 -9.62
N ASP A 113 -15.23 -2.86 -8.84
CA ASP A 113 -14.98 -3.13 -7.42
C ASP A 113 -13.77 -4.05 -7.31
N ALA A 114 -12.76 -3.64 -6.56
CA ALA A 114 -11.48 -4.33 -6.52
C ALA A 114 -11.03 -4.62 -5.11
N GLN A 115 -10.32 -5.73 -4.97
CA GLN A 115 -9.60 -6.09 -3.75
C GLN A 115 -8.11 -6.16 -4.07
N VAL A 116 -7.32 -5.39 -3.34
CA VAL A 116 -5.87 -5.29 -3.54
C VAL A 116 -5.18 -5.57 -2.22
N VAL A 117 -4.30 -6.56 -2.20
CA VAL A 117 -3.44 -6.81 -1.03
C VAL A 117 -2.26 -5.86 -1.09
N GLU A 118 -2.03 -5.16 0.00
CA GLU A 118 -0.85 -4.32 0.18
C GLU A 118 0.04 -4.93 1.24
N ILE A 119 1.31 -5.13 0.91
CA ILE A 119 2.36 -5.52 1.87
C ILE A 119 3.36 -4.39 1.90
N SER A 120 3.76 -3.98 3.10
CA SER A 120 4.73 -2.90 3.25
C SER A 120 5.67 -3.15 4.42
N GLU A 121 6.82 -2.52 4.38
CA GLU A 121 7.67 -2.39 5.56
C GLU A 121 6.98 -1.49 6.58
N THR A 122 7.26 -1.73 7.86
CA THR A 122 6.81 -0.84 8.93
C THR A 122 8.00 -0.01 9.40
N LYS A 123 8.10 1.20 8.89
CA LYS A 123 9.13 2.17 9.32
C LYS A 123 8.41 3.37 9.88
N TYR A 124 8.36 3.48 11.21
CA TYR A 124 7.58 4.52 11.89
C TYR A 124 8.01 5.95 11.53
N ASN A 125 9.25 6.13 11.09
CA ASN A 125 9.76 7.42 10.64
C ASN A 125 9.53 7.67 9.14
N SER A 126 8.89 6.73 8.43
CA SER A 126 8.45 6.96 7.07
C SER A 126 7.20 7.84 7.08
N GLN A 127 7.16 8.80 6.17
CA GLN A 127 6.01 9.66 5.97
C GLN A 127 5.35 9.34 4.64
N THR A 128 4.03 9.47 4.61
CA THR A 128 3.26 9.42 3.37
C THR A 128 3.02 10.84 2.91
N ILE A 129 3.54 11.17 1.74
CA ILE A 129 3.37 12.51 1.15
C ILE A 129 2.28 12.42 0.09
N ARG A 130 1.20 13.16 0.31
CA ARG A 130 0.08 13.24 -0.63
C ARG A 130 0.39 14.27 -1.70
N ILE A 131 0.24 13.88 -2.96
CA ILE A 131 0.42 14.77 -4.11
C ILE A 131 -0.93 15.27 -4.58
N GLU A 132 -1.90 14.35 -4.75
CA GLU A 132 -3.27 14.66 -5.13
C GLU A 132 -4.24 13.79 -4.33
N ASP A 133 -5.38 14.36 -3.94
CA ASP A 133 -6.44 13.63 -3.23
C ASP A 133 -7.79 14.19 -3.66
N ASP A 134 -8.63 13.35 -4.28
CA ASP A 134 -9.95 13.73 -4.76
C ASP A 134 -10.93 14.06 -3.63
N TYR A 135 -10.61 13.68 -2.39
CA TYR A 135 -11.53 13.77 -1.25
C TYR A 135 -11.20 14.93 -0.31
N GLY A 136 -10.23 15.77 -0.64
CA GLY A 136 -9.87 16.95 0.14
C GLY A 136 -9.17 16.64 1.47
N ARG A 137 -8.58 15.46 1.64
CA ARG A 137 -7.84 15.08 2.85
C ARG A 137 -6.41 15.63 2.83
N GLU A 138 -5.99 16.07 3.96
CA GLU A 138 -4.63 16.56 4.19
C GLU A 138 -3.61 15.41 4.43
#